data_ca4714a900a61b613dd3d91a9c8cc370
#
_entry.id   ca4714a900a61b613dd3d91a9c8cc370
#
_cell.length_a   1.000
_cell.length_b   1.000
_cell.length_c   1.000
_cell.angle_alpha   90.00
_cell.angle_beta   90.00
_cell.angle_gamma   90.00
#
_symmetry.space_group_name_H-M   'P 1'
#
loop_
_entity.id
_entity.type
_entity.pdbx_description
1 polymer ?
#
loop_
_entity_poly.entity_id
_entity_poly.type
_entity_poly.pdbx_seq_one_letter_code
_entity_poly.pdbx_strand_id
1 'polypeptide(L)'
;SEAYRLRDMVMKDPSLVGKKEDIKVLADANVDVWLAGNIDRSLPDEQQQLSPEVRQLADEMKASGVMENTFNTNIFVSPDSRSSPATSGLAGAFMGSLFMMLIVIIISIPIGVASAIYLEEFAPKNWITDVIEVNINNLAAVPSIVFGLLGAAIFIGWMHLPLSAPLVGGLVLSLMTLPTVIITTRASLKAVPPSIRQAALGLGASRVQTVFHHVLPLALPGILTGAIIGVAQALGETAPLLLIGMSAFVASVPATPFDQSSALPVQIFLWQGNELRNFFEGRTAAAIIVLLAMMIGLNSIAIWLRKKFEVRW
;
A
#
# COMPACT_ATOMS: atom_id res chain seq x y z
N SER A 1 5.71 -25.70 6.19
CA SER A 1 5.59 -26.81 5.23
C SER A 1 4.29 -27.57 5.50
N GLU A 2 3.76 -28.27 4.52
CA GLU A 2 2.55 -29.08 4.63
C GLU A 2 2.65 -30.11 5.77
N ALA A 3 3.83 -30.61 6.07
CA ALA A 3 4.06 -31.51 7.21
C ALA A 3 3.65 -30.90 8.56
N TYR A 4 3.90 -29.60 8.78
CA TYR A 4 3.44 -28.91 9.98
C TYR A 4 1.92 -28.76 10.00
N ARG A 5 1.30 -28.47 8.83
CA ARG A 5 -0.17 -28.38 8.73
C ARG A 5 -0.83 -29.74 9.06
N LEU A 6 -0.28 -30.83 8.54
CA LEU A 6 -0.77 -32.18 8.86
C LEU A 6 -0.62 -32.51 10.35
N ARG A 7 0.54 -32.17 10.94
CA ARG A 7 0.75 -32.32 12.39
C ARG A 7 -0.30 -31.53 13.20
N ASP A 8 -0.51 -30.27 12.84
CA ASP A 8 -1.47 -29.41 13.55
C ASP A 8 -2.91 -29.90 13.39
N MET A 9 -3.28 -30.49 12.23
CA MET A 9 -4.58 -31.16 12.05
C MET A 9 -4.75 -32.35 13.01
N VAL A 10 -3.73 -33.21 13.11
CA VAL A 10 -3.74 -34.35 14.04
C VAL A 10 -3.76 -33.90 15.49
N MET A 11 -3.06 -32.82 15.83
CA MET A 11 -3.09 -32.25 17.19
C MET A 11 -4.46 -31.67 17.55
N LYS A 12 -5.18 -31.08 16.58
CA LYS A 12 -6.55 -30.56 16.79
C LYS A 12 -7.60 -31.68 16.87
N ASP A 13 -7.42 -32.74 16.10
CA ASP A 13 -8.29 -33.92 16.12
C ASP A 13 -7.46 -35.21 16.17
N PRO A 14 -7.13 -35.70 17.38
CA PRO A 14 -6.38 -36.95 17.56
C PRO A 14 -7.08 -38.19 17.01
N SER A 15 -8.37 -38.14 16.72
CA SER A 15 -9.13 -39.28 16.17
C SER A 15 -8.74 -39.64 14.72
N LEU A 16 -7.95 -38.72 14.06
CA LEU A 16 -7.43 -38.94 12.72
C LEU A 16 -6.27 -39.96 12.69
N VAL A 17 -5.64 -40.21 13.83
CA VAL A 17 -4.51 -41.15 13.90
C VAL A 17 -5.01 -42.57 13.61
N GLY A 18 -4.42 -43.21 12.60
CA GLY A 18 -4.79 -44.55 12.16
C GLY A 18 -5.95 -44.65 11.16
N LYS A 19 -6.56 -43.50 10.79
CA LYS A 19 -7.53 -43.47 9.69
C LYS A 19 -6.83 -43.20 8.37
N LYS A 20 -7.40 -43.72 7.28
CA LYS A 20 -7.00 -43.34 5.91
C LYS A 20 -7.97 -42.26 5.42
N GLU A 21 -7.45 -41.07 5.20
CA GLU A 21 -8.21 -39.97 4.60
C GLU A 21 -7.41 -39.36 3.44
N ASP A 22 -8.12 -38.99 2.38
CA ASP A 22 -7.54 -38.26 1.27
C ASP A 22 -7.43 -36.77 1.63
N ILE A 23 -6.20 -36.29 1.76
CA ILE A 23 -5.92 -34.91 2.15
C ILE A 23 -5.28 -34.19 0.98
N LYS A 24 -5.85 -33.05 0.56
CA LYS A 24 -5.24 -32.16 -0.43
C LYS A 24 -4.08 -31.41 0.23
N VAL A 25 -2.90 -31.57 -0.33
CA VAL A 25 -1.67 -30.88 0.09
C VAL A 25 -1.12 -30.05 -1.06
N LEU A 26 -0.43 -28.94 -0.75
CA LEU A 26 0.24 -28.16 -1.76
C LEU A 26 1.48 -28.92 -2.25
N ALA A 27 1.68 -28.95 -3.55
CA ALA A 27 2.90 -29.48 -4.14
C ALA A 27 4.12 -28.63 -3.75
N ASP A 28 5.31 -29.21 -3.86
CA ASP A 28 6.55 -28.46 -3.73
C ASP A 28 6.62 -27.35 -4.78
N ALA A 29 7.23 -26.22 -4.42
CA ALA A 29 7.31 -25.06 -5.31
C ALA A 29 8.01 -25.39 -6.64
N ASN A 30 9.05 -26.23 -6.63
CA ASN A 30 9.74 -26.64 -7.86
C ASN A 30 8.84 -27.49 -8.77
N VAL A 31 7.97 -28.32 -8.18
CA VAL A 31 7.00 -29.12 -8.93
C VAL A 31 5.93 -28.22 -9.55
N ASP A 32 5.45 -27.22 -8.82
CA ASP A 32 4.47 -26.23 -9.32
C ASP A 32 5.01 -25.49 -10.54
N VAL A 33 6.23 -24.96 -10.45
CA VAL A 33 6.89 -24.22 -11.54
C VAL A 33 7.17 -25.14 -12.75
N TRP A 34 7.54 -26.41 -12.52
CA TRP A 34 7.73 -27.41 -13.56
C TRP A 34 6.41 -27.67 -14.31
N LEU A 35 5.32 -27.89 -13.60
CA LEU A 35 4.01 -28.18 -14.16
C LEU A 35 3.35 -26.95 -14.82
N ALA A 36 3.67 -25.75 -14.34
CA ALA A 36 3.24 -24.49 -14.93
C ALA A 36 3.95 -24.14 -16.24
N GLY A 37 5.10 -24.81 -16.53
CA GLY A 37 5.87 -24.58 -17.75
C GLY A 37 6.79 -23.35 -17.69
N ASN A 38 7.05 -22.84 -16.49
CA ASN A 38 7.93 -21.68 -16.27
C ASN A 38 9.43 -22.06 -16.18
N ILE A 39 9.74 -23.34 -16.32
CA ILE A 39 11.11 -23.87 -16.44
C ILE A 39 11.33 -24.38 -17.87
N ASP A 40 12.48 -24.03 -18.43
CA ASP A 40 12.88 -24.57 -19.73
C ASP A 40 13.18 -26.07 -19.59
N ARG A 41 12.29 -26.90 -20.15
CA ARG A 41 12.41 -28.36 -20.10
C ARG A 41 13.53 -28.93 -21.00
N SER A 42 14.12 -28.11 -21.87
CA SER A 42 15.21 -28.49 -22.76
C SER A 42 16.60 -28.40 -22.10
N LEU A 43 16.70 -27.84 -20.90
CA LEU A 43 17.97 -27.73 -20.17
C LEU A 43 18.51 -29.10 -19.76
N PRO A 44 19.85 -29.29 -19.75
CA PRO A 44 20.48 -30.50 -19.23
C PRO A 44 20.07 -30.81 -17.80
N ASP A 45 20.03 -32.08 -17.44
CA ASP A 45 19.60 -32.53 -16.10
C ASP A 45 20.38 -31.89 -14.94
N GLU A 46 21.65 -31.57 -15.15
CA GLU A 46 22.52 -30.90 -14.17
C GLU A 46 22.10 -29.45 -13.86
N GLN A 47 21.38 -28.82 -14.78
CA GLN A 47 20.86 -27.44 -14.64
C GLN A 47 19.39 -27.39 -14.18
N GLN A 48 18.75 -28.56 -14.05
CA GLN A 48 17.39 -28.68 -13.60
C GLN A 48 17.32 -28.74 -12.07
N GLN A 49 16.34 -28.03 -11.48
CA GLN A 49 16.17 -28.01 -10.02
C GLN A 49 15.54 -29.30 -9.46
N LEU A 50 14.86 -30.06 -10.30
CA LEU A 50 14.23 -31.34 -9.96
C LEU A 50 15.02 -32.51 -10.57
N SER A 51 15.18 -33.58 -9.83
CA SER A 51 15.76 -34.83 -10.39
C SER A 51 14.86 -35.39 -11.50
N PRO A 52 15.42 -36.15 -12.46
CA PRO A 52 14.65 -36.75 -13.55
C PRO A 52 13.47 -37.59 -13.07
N GLU A 53 13.67 -38.35 -11.97
CA GLU A 53 12.64 -39.19 -11.36
C GLU A 53 11.47 -38.37 -10.81
N VAL A 54 11.75 -37.24 -10.13
CA VAL A 54 10.72 -36.37 -9.58
C VAL A 54 9.95 -35.66 -10.70
N ARG A 55 10.62 -35.26 -11.80
CA ARG A 55 9.96 -34.66 -12.97
C ARG A 55 9.00 -35.65 -13.62
N GLN A 56 9.44 -36.89 -13.85
CA GLN A 56 8.60 -37.93 -14.41
C GLN A 56 7.40 -38.23 -13.50
N LEU A 57 7.62 -38.38 -12.19
CA LEU A 57 6.57 -38.61 -11.23
C LEU A 57 5.54 -37.47 -11.21
N ALA A 58 5.99 -36.20 -11.28
CA ALA A 58 5.11 -35.05 -11.33
C ALA A 58 4.23 -35.04 -12.59
N ASP A 59 4.82 -35.35 -13.75
CA ASP A 59 4.08 -35.43 -15.02
C ASP A 59 3.08 -36.60 -15.02
N GLU A 60 3.43 -37.76 -14.45
CA GLU A 60 2.52 -38.90 -14.28
C GLU A 60 1.38 -38.61 -13.32
N MET A 61 1.65 -37.95 -12.19
CA MET A 61 0.62 -37.54 -11.22
C MET A 61 -0.33 -36.50 -11.80
N LYS A 62 0.15 -35.61 -12.65
CA LYS A 62 -0.71 -34.66 -13.39
C LYS A 62 -1.57 -35.39 -14.43
N ALA A 63 -0.98 -36.31 -15.18
CA ALA A 63 -1.70 -37.10 -16.19
C ALA A 63 -2.77 -38.03 -15.59
N SER A 64 -2.53 -38.57 -14.40
CA SER A 64 -3.48 -39.40 -13.65
C SER A 64 -4.57 -38.60 -12.91
N GLY A 65 -4.50 -37.26 -12.91
CA GLY A 65 -5.48 -36.43 -12.22
C GLY A 65 -5.31 -36.35 -10.71
N VAL A 66 -4.22 -36.91 -10.14
CA VAL A 66 -3.89 -36.79 -8.71
C VAL A 66 -3.46 -35.37 -8.37
N MET A 67 -2.78 -34.69 -9.32
CA MET A 67 -2.44 -33.27 -9.20
C MET A 67 -3.39 -32.41 -10.04
N GLU A 68 -4.05 -31.48 -9.37
CA GLU A 68 -4.97 -30.51 -9.97
C GLU A 68 -4.43 -29.08 -9.84
N ASN A 69 -4.56 -28.29 -10.87
CA ASN A 69 -4.32 -26.85 -10.76
C ASN A 69 -5.49 -26.20 -10.02
N THR A 70 -5.23 -25.68 -8.84
CA THR A 70 -6.23 -24.96 -8.04
C THR A 70 -5.83 -23.51 -7.87
N PHE A 71 -6.82 -22.62 -7.77
CA PHE A 71 -6.56 -21.22 -7.44
C PHE A 71 -5.98 -21.13 -6.02
N ASN A 72 -4.78 -20.55 -5.91
CA ASN A 72 -4.09 -20.46 -4.63
C ASN A 72 -4.66 -19.31 -3.77
N THR A 73 -5.67 -19.61 -2.97
CA THR A 73 -6.29 -18.65 -2.03
C THR A 73 -5.35 -18.18 -0.92
N ASN A 74 -4.28 -18.93 -0.63
CA ASN A 74 -3.31 -18.58 0.40
C ASN A 74 -2.62 -17.22 0.12
N ILE A 75 -2.57 -16.81 -1.15
CA ILE A 75 -2.02 -15.49 -1.51
C ILE A 75 -2.74 -14.33 -0.80
N PHE A 76 -4.03 -14.47 -0.48
CA PHE A 76 -4.83 -13.42 0.16
C PHE A 76 -4.86 -13.51 1.68
N VAL A 77 -4.65 -14.70 2.27
CA VAL A 77 -4.84 -14.91 3.70
C VAL A 77 -3.55 -15.18 4.47
N SER A 78 -2.50 -15.61 3.78
CA SER A 78 -1.22 -15.94 4.41
C SER A 78 -0.29 -14.73 4.46
N PRO A 79 0.59 -14.65 5.48
CA PRO A 79 1.72 -13.73 5.46
C PRO A 79 2.76 -14.17 4.42
N ASP A 80 3.82 -13.39 4.25
CA ASP A 80 4.95 -13.76 3.41
C ASP A 80 5.72 -14.96 4.01
N SER A 81 6.36 -15.78 3.16
CA SER A 81 7.15 -16.93 3.57
C SER A 81 8.41 -17.04 2.74
N ARG A 82 9.58 -16.99 3.40
CA ARG A 82 10.87 -17.21 2.73
C ARG A 82 11.15 -18.68 2.47
N SER A 83 10.69 -19.56 3.36
CA SER A 83 10.99 -20.99 3.32
C SER A 83 10.09 -21.79 2.39
N SER A 84 8.93 -21.28 2.06
CA SER A 84 7.93 -21.96 1.23
C SER A 84 7.25 -20.96 0.29
N PRO A 85 7.81 -20.74 -0.90
CA PRO A 85 7.21 -19.86 -1.89
C PRO A 85 5.75 -20.22 -2.17
N ALA A 86 5.38 -21.50 -2.14
CA ALA A 86 4.00 -21.94 -2.38
C ALA A 86 2.98 -21.46 -1.35
N THR A 87 3.40 -21.14 -0.13
CA THR A 87 2.54 -20.62 0.95
C THR A 87 2.67 -19.11 1.17
N SER A 88 3.58 -18.46 0.43
CA SER A 88 3.81 -17.03 0.56
C SER A 88 2.59 -16.23 0.12
N GLY A 89 2.12 -15.31 0.96
CA GLY A 89 0.92 -14.51 0.74
C GLY A 89 1.13 -13.01 0.89
N LEU A 90 0.10 -12.25 0.60
CA LEU A 90 0.06 -10.78 0.58
C LEU A 90 -0.67 -10.17 1.77
N ALA A 91 -1.27 -10.99 2.66
CA ALA A 91 -2.13 -10.48 3.73
C ALA A 91 -1.41 -9.46 4.62
N GLY A 92 -0.14 -9.71 4.97
CA GLY A 92 0.66 -8.79 5.77
C GLY A 92 0.91 -7.45 5.05
N ALA A 93 1.34 -7.50 3.79
CA ALA A 93 1.61 -6.32 2.98
C ALA A 93 0.32 -5.53 2.66
N PHE A 94 -0.80 -6.21 2.44
CA PHE A 94 -2.10 -5.58 2.23
C PHE A 94 -2.57 -4.82 3.48
N MET A 95 -2.56 -5.46 4.64
CA MET A 95 -2.94 -4.82 5.90
C MET A 95 -1.99 -3.68 6.28
N GLY A 96 -0.68 -3.85 6.05
CA GLY A 96 0.29 -2.79 6.25
C GLY A 96 0.03 -1.58 5.37
N SER A 97 -0.22 -1.79 4.07
CA SER A 97 -0.61 -0.71 3.15
C SER A 97 -1.91 -0.03 3.56
N LEU A 98 -2.90 -0.80 4.01
CA LEU A 98 -4.19 -0.25 4.46
C LEU A 98 -4.01 0.65 5.68
N PHE A 99 -3.28 0.21 6.72
CA PHE A 99 -2.98 1.03 7.89
C PHE A 99 -2.21 2.29 7.54
N MET A 100 -1.20 2.19 6.66
CA MET A 100 -0.45 3.37 6.20
C MET A 100 -1.35 4.37 5.49
N MET A 101 -2.21 3.92 4.57
CA MET A 101 -3.12 4.81 3.85
C MET A 101 -4.12 5.49 4.78
N LEU A 102 -4.63 4.79 5.79
CA LEU A 102 -5.49 5.40 6.81
C LEU A 102 -4.76 6.51 7.57
N ILE A 103 -3.50 6.30 7.94
CA ILE A 103 -2.68 7.32 8.62
C ILE A 103 -2.43 8.52 7.71
N VAL A 104 -2.08 8.28 6.44
CA VAL A 104 -1.89 9.35 5.44
C VAL A 104 -3.17 10.18 5.31
N ILE A 105 -4.32 9.55 5.17
CA ILE A 105 -5.61 10.24 5.02
C ILE A 105 -5.93 11.07 6.27
N ILE A 106 -5.77 10.49 7.46
CA ILE A 106 -6.11 11.13 8.74
C ILE A 106 -5.18 12.30 9.05
N ILE A 107 -3.91 12.24 8.65
CA ILE A 107 -2.91 13.27 8.97
C ILE A 107 -2.79 14.29 7.84
N SER A 108 -2.48 13.84 6.62
CA SER A 108 -2.10 14.78 5.54
C SER A 108 -3.28 15.59 5.02
N ILE A 109 -4.49 15.00 4.94
CA ILE A 109 -5.64 15.72 4.40
C ILE A 109 -6.12 16.83 5.35
N PRO A 110 -6.44 16.57 6.63
CA PRO A 110 -6.91 17.63 7.52
C PRO A 110 -5.86 18.72 7.74
N ILE A 111 -4.59 18.34 7.98
CA ILE A 111 -3.52 19.32 8.22
C ILE A 111 -3.23 20.11 6.94
N GLY A 112 -3.14 19.46 5.79
CA GLY A 112 -2.88 20.11 4.51
C GLY A 112 -3.99 21.08 4.10
N VAL A 113 -5.25 20.68 4.25
CA VAL A 113 -6.42 21.53 3.96
C VAL A 113 -6.49 22.70 4.92
N ALA A 114 -6.33 22.48 6.23
CA ALA A 114 -6.32 23.55 7.23
C ALA A 114 -5.20 24.56 6.98
N SER A 115 -3.98 24.10 6.68
CA SER A 115 -2.84 24.94 6.35
C SER A 115 -3.10 25.77 5.09
N ALA A 116 -3.66 25.16 4.05
CA ALA A 116 -3.99 25.83 2.81
C ALA A 116 -5.07 26.92 2.99
N ILE A 117 -6.12 26.61 3.77
CA ILE A 117 -7.17 27.60 4.10
C ILE A 117 -6.55 28.76 4.85
N TYR A 118 -5.72 28.49 5.86
CA TYR A 118 -5.06 29.55 6.61
C TYR A 118 -4.20 30.43 5.69
N LEU A 119 -3.33 29.83 4.88
CA LEU A 119 -2.42 30.56 4.01
C LEU A 119 -3.14 31.39 2.94
N GLU A 120 -4.24 30.88 2.38
CA GLU A 120 -4.94 31.57 1.29
C GLU A 120 -5.93 32.62 1.78
N GLU A 121 -6.66 32.33 2.86
CA GLU A 121 -7.79 33.15 3.28
C GLU A 121 -7.51 34.03 4.52
N PHE A 122 -6.54 33.66 5.37
CA PHE A 122 -6.33 34.34 6.65
C PHE A 122 -4.92 34.90 6.85
N ALA A 123 -3.90 34.30 6.24
CA ALA A 123 -2.52 34.73 6.43
C ALA A 123 -2.28 36.17 5.95
N PRO A 124 -1.49 36.98 6.67
CA PRO A 124 -1.10 38.30 6.21
C PRO A 124 -0.15 38.18 5.02
N LYS A 125 -0.29 39.06 4.04
CA LYS A 125 0.63 39.15 2.89
C LYS A 125 1.92 39.83 3.33
N ASN A 126 2.89 39.05 3.74
CA ASN A 126 4.22 39.53 4.18
C ASN A 126 5.31 38.52 3.79
N TRP A 127 6.56 38.93 3.96
CA TRP A 127 7.70 38.09 3.60
C TRP A 127 7.75 36.72 4.30
N ILE A 128 7.18 36.62 5.52
CA ILE A 128 7.12 35.34 6.25
C ILE A 128 6.21 34.36 5.52
N THR A 129 5.04 34.82 5.08
CA THR A 129 4.11 33.99 4.30
C THR A 129 4.72 33.58 2.97
N ASP A 130 5.44 34.51 2.30
CA ASP A 130 6.14 34.20 1.05
C ASP A 130 7.22 33.14 1.25
N VAL A 131 8.00 33.23 2.33
CA VAL A 131 9.00 32.20 2.69
C VAL A 131 8.33 30.83 2.95
N ILE A 132 7.22 30.79 3.68
CA ILE A 132 6.47 29.56 3.91
C ILE A 132 6.00 28.96 2.59
N GLU A 133 5.45 29.76 1.68
CA GLU A 133 4.97 29.29 0.37
C GLU A 133 6.09 28.72 -0.49
N VAL A 134 7.23 29.40 -0.54
CA VAL A 134 8.42 28.91 -1.26
C VAL A 134 8.92 27.60 -0.67
N ASN A 135 8.93 27.47 0.67
CA ASN A 135 9.35 26.22 1.31
C ASN A 135 8.39 25.07 1.04
N ILE A 136 7.07 25.30 1.02
CA ILE A 136 6.08 24.25 0.67
C ILE A 136 6.33 23.77 -0.77
N ASN A 137 6.57 24.69 -1.72
CA ASN A 137 6.86 24.34 -3.10
C ASN A 137 8.18 23.59 -3.24
N ASN A 138 9.22 24.01 -2.51
CA ASN A 138 10.52 23.33 -2.48
C ASN A 138 10.40 21.93 -1.89
N LEU A 139 9.59 21.76 -0.82
CA LEU A 139 9.37 20.47 -0.18
C LEU A 139 8.66 19.48 -1.13
N ALA A 140 7.76 19.96 -2.00
CA ALA A 140 7.12 19.15 -3.03
C ALA A 140 8.11 18.66 -4.10
N ALA A 141 9.24 19.31 -4.28
CA ALA A 141 10.29 18.93 -5.23
C ALA A 141 11.37 18.01 -4.62
N VAL A 142 11.31 17.74 -3.31
CA VAL A 142 12.29 16.86 -2.64
C VAL A 142 12.09 15.41 -3.10
N PRO A 143 13.17 14.69 -3.48
CA PRO A 143 13.06 13.27 -3.80
C PRO A 143 12.46 12.46 -2.64
N SER A 144 11.54 11.55 -2.93
CA SER A 144 10.80 10.77 -1.91
C SER A 144 11.70 10.00 -0.95
N ILE A 145 12.85 9.53 -1.43
CA ILE A 145 13.85 8.80 -0.61
C ILE A 145 14.37 9.65 0.56
N VAL A 146 14.45 10.98 0.42
CA VAL A 146 14.90 11.89 1.49
C VAL A 146 13.92 11.88 2.66
N PHE A 147 12.61 11.78 2.38
CA PHE A 147 11.60 11.64 3.44
C PHE A 147 11.76 10.32 4.19
N GLY A 148 12.19 9.25 3.53
CA GLY A 148 12.53 7.98 4.17
C GLY A 148 13.71 8.12 5.15
N LEU A 149 14.79 8.81 4.74
CA LEU A 149 15.93 9.10 5.62
C LEU A 149 15.53 9.98 6.82
N LEU A 150 14.75 11.02 6.55
CA LEU A 150 14.23 11.90 7.60
C LEU A 150 13.34 11.12 8.58
N GLY A 151 12.47 10.27 8.05
CA GLY A 151 11.59 9.41 8.85
C GLY A 151 12.36 8.42 9.71
N ALA A 152 13.41 7.79 9.16
CA ALA A 152 14.28 6.90 9.92
C ALA A 152 15.00 7.68 11.07
N ALA A 153 15.52 8.85 10.78
CA ALA A 153 16.21 9.65 11.79
C ALA A 153 15.27 10.16 12.90
N ILE A 154 14.10 10.70 12.53
CA ILE A 154 13.17 11.32 13.48
C ILE A 154 12.31 10.26 14.17
N PHE A 155 11.54 9.49 13.39
CA PHE A 155 10.51 8.60 13.97
C PHE A 155 11.13 7.36 14.62
N ILE A 156 12.16 6.77 14.02
CA ILE A 156 12.81 5.60 14.57
C ILE A 156 13.95 6.01 15.51
N GLY A 157 14.87 6.86 15.06
CA GLY A 157 16.06 7.22 15.82
C GLY A 157 15.77 8.07 17.05
N TRP A 158 14.95 9.11 16.93
CA TRP A 158 14.67 10.05 18.01
C TRP A 158 13.41 9.72 18.79
N MET A 159 12.29 9.40 18.12
CA MET A 159 11.02 9.08 18.78
C MET A 159 10.92 7.62 19.22
N HIS A 160 11.88 6.77 18.83
CA HIS A 160 11.92 5.34 19.16
C HIS A 160 10.67 4.55 18.74
N LEU A 161 10.03 4.94 17.63
CA LEU A 161 8.92 4.20 17.07
C LEU A 161 9.40 2.87 16.45
N PRO A 162 8.54 1.83 16.39
CA PRO A 162 8.93 0.52 15.91
C PRO A 162 9.40 0.55 14.46
N LEU A 163 10.50 -0.13 14.18
CA LEU A 163 11.00 -0.35 12.83
C LEU A 163 9.98 -1.16 12.01
N SER A 164 9.85 -0.87 10.72
CA SER A 164 8.93 -1.57 9.80
C SER A 164 7.44 -1.45 10.16
N ALA A 165 7.05 -0.53 11.06
CA ALA A 165 5.66 -0.36 11.46
C ALA A 165 4.88 0.49 10.44
N PRO A 166 3.62 0.13 10.12
CA PRO A 166 2.74 0.93 9.29
C PRO A 166 2.56 2.36 9.78
N LEU A 167 2.62 2.58 11.10
CA LEU A 167 2.58 3.93 11.68
C LEU A 167 3.72 4.80 11.15
N VAL A 168 4.95 4.30 11.20
CA VAL A 168 6.13 5.06 10.72
C VAL A 168 6.03 5.29 9.22
N GLY A 169 5.64 4.25 8.45
CA GLY A 169 5.41 4.38 7.00
C GLY A 169 4.37 5.43 6.67
N GLY A 170 3.22 5.40 7.36
CA GLY A 170 2.15 6.38 7.21
C GLY A 170 2.58 7.82 7.56
N LEU A 171 3.37 8.02 8.62
CA LEU A 171 3.91 9.33 9.00
C LEU A 171 4.87 9.86 7.92
N VAL A 172 5.79 9.04 7.43
CA VAL A 172 6.73 9.40 6.36
C VAL A 172 5.99 9.79 5.07
N LEU A 173 5.03 8.96 4.65
CA LEU A 173 4.22 9.23 3.47
C LEU A 173 3.33 10.47 3.67
N SER A 174 2.86 10.74 4.89
CA SER A 174 2.11 11.96 5.21
C SER A 174 2.95 13.21 5.01
N LEU A 175 4.21 13.22 5.47
CA LEU A 175 5.12 14.35 5.26
C LEU A 175 5.32 14.65 3.77
N MET A 176 5.46 13.61 2.95
CA MET A 176 5.62 13.73 1.51
C MET A 176 4.33 14.22 0.82
N THR A 177 3.17 13.79 1.30
CA THR A 177 1.87 14.10 0.71
C THR A 177 1.35 15.50 1.09
N LEU A 178 1.74 16.01 2.27
CA LEU A 178 1.31 17.33 2.78
C LEU A 178 1.50 18.46 1.78
N PRO A 179 2.66 18.69 1.15
CA PRO A 179 2.84 19.75 0.17
C PRO A 179 1.87 19.66 -1.00
N THR A 180 1.65 18.46 -1.53
CA THR A 180 0.70 18.22 -2.64
C THR A 180 -0.72 18.60 -2.24
N VAL A 181 -1.17 18.22 -1.05
CA VAL A 181 -2.51 18.58 -0.52
C VAL A 181 -2.63 20.10 -0.31
N ILE A 182 -1.60 20.75 0.24
CA ILE A 182 -1.60 22.20 0.46
C ILE A 182 -1.69 22.94 -0.88
N ILE A 183 -0.84 22.62 -1.85
CA ILE A 183 -0.77 23.29 -3.14
C ILE A 183 -2.09 23.14 -3.91
N THR A 184 -2.63 21.93 -3.98
CA THR A 184 -3.88 21.65 -4.70
C THR A 184 -5.09 22.28 -4.02
N THR A 185 -5.13 22.28 -2.69
CA THR A 185 -6.19 22.97 -1.92
C THR A 185 -6.14 24.49 -2.15
N ARG A 186 -4.97 25.11 -2.10
CA ARG A 186 -4.81 26.54 -2.39
C ARG A 186 -5.25 26.87 -3.82
N ALA A 187 -4.86 26.05 -4.80
CA ALA A 187 -5.30 26.23 -6.18
C ALA A 187 -6.84 26.16 -6.30
N SER A 188 -7.48 25.24 -5.56
CA SER A 188 -8.93 25.11 -5.53
C SER A 188 -9.62 26.30 -4.88
N LEU A 189 -9.06 26.84 -3.80
CA LEU A 189 -9.57 28.06 -3.15
C LEU A 189 -9.42 29.29 -4.05
N LYS A 190 -8.30 29.43 -4.75
CA LYS A 190 -8.05 30.51 -5.71
C LYS A 190 -9.01 30.50 -6.91
N ALA A 191 -9.46 29.31 -7.31
CA ALA A 191 -10.39 29.14 -8.42
C ALA A 191 -11.80 29.68 -8.11
N VAL A 192 -12.17 29.87 -6.85
CA VAL A 192 -13.47 30.47 -6.46
C VAL A 192 -13.45 31.97 -6.78
N PRO A 193 -14.44 32.47 -7.56
CA PRO A 193 -14.49 33.88 -7.96
C PRO A 193 -14.46 34.85 -6.78
N PRO A 194 -13.68 35.95 -6.85
CA PRO A 194 -13.63 36.97 -5.79
C PRO A 194 -14.98 37.61 -5.49
N SER A 195 -15.87 37.68 -6.49
CA SER A 195 -17.23 38.24 -6.35
C SER A 195 -18.06 37.53 -5.28
N ILE A 196 -17.87 36.20 -5.10
CA ILE A 196 -18.58 35.45 -4.06
C ILE A 196 -18.16 35.93 -2.67
N ARG A 197 -16.85 36.15 -2.47
CA ARG A 197 -16.33 36.68 -1.19
C ARG A 197 -16.85 38.09 -0.93
N GLN A 198 -16.82 38.95 -1.95
CA GLN A 198 -17.30 40.32 -1.85
C GLN A 198 -18.80 40.38 -1.57
N ALA A 199 -19.61 39.55 -2.23
CA ALA A 199 -21.05 39.49 -2.00
C ALA A 199 -21.38 39.04 -0.56
N ALA A 200 -20.73 38.01 -0.06
CA ALA A 200 -20.96 37.54 1.31
C ALA A 200 -20.58 38.62 2.35
N LEU A 201 -19.42 39.26 2.19
CA LEU A 201 -19.00 40.36 3.07
C LEU A 201 -19.94 41.57 2.96
N GLY A 202 -20.43 41.91 1.76
CA GLY A 202 -21.39 42.98 1.54
C GLY A 202 -22.76 42.76 2.20
N LEU A 203 -23.14 41.50 2.39
CA LEU A 203 -24.33 41.09 3.16
C LEU A 203 -24.10 41.03 4.67
N GLY A 204 -22.88 41.38 5.14
CA GLY A 204 -22.55 41.43 6.57
C GLY A 204 -22.00 40.13 7.14
N ALA A 205 -21.66 39.12 6.31
CA ALA A 205 -21.01 37.92 6.79
C ALA A 205 -19.60 38.23 7.31
N SER A 206 -19.20 37.59 8.40
CA SER A 206 -17.80 37.63 8.86
C SER A 206 -16.88 36.94 7.89
N ARG A 207 -15.56 37.21 7.95
CA ARG A 207 -14.55 36.57 7.10
C ARG A 207 -14.57 35.05 7.26
N VAL A 208 -14.74 34.56 8.49
CA VAL A 208 -14.84 33.13 8.80
C VAL A 208 -16.10 32.51 8.16
N GLN A 209 -17.25 33.16 8.32
CA GLN A 209 -18.52 32.73 7.69
C GLN A 209 -18.40 32.70 6.17
N THR A 210 -17.80 33.73 5.56
CA THR A 210 -17.56 33.77 4.12
C THR A 210 -16.75 32.58 3.65
N VAL A 211 -15.66 32.27 4.34
CA VAL A 211 -14.78 31.13 3.96
C VAL A 211 -15.49 29.79 4.13
N PHE A 212 -16.04 29.51 5.31
CA PHE A 212 -16.56 28.18 5.63
C PHE A 212 -17.93 27.89 5.00
N HIS A 213 -18.79 28.92 4.80
CA HIS A 213 -20.13 28.71 4.26
C HIS A 213 -20.22 28.92 2.75
N HIS A 214 -19.31 29.71 2.15
CA HIS A 214 -19.40 30.04 0.72
C HIS A 214 -18.17 29.58 -0.09
N VAL A 215 -16.96 29.88 0.36
CA VAL A 215 -15.75 29.56 -0.42
C VAL A 215 -15.40 28.08 -0.34
N LEU A 216 -15.33 27.53 0.86
CA LEU A 216 -14.92 26.15 1.09
C LEU A 216 -15.85 25.12 0.42
N PRO A 217 -17.19 25.23 0.49
CA PRO A 217 -18.08 24.30 -0.21
C PRO A 217 -17.87 24.30 -1.74
N LEU A 218 -17.58 25.45 -2.32
CA LEU A 218 -17.30 25.58 -3.76
C LEU A 218 -15.92 25.02 -4.16
N ALA A 219 -14.93 25.18 -3.28
CA ALA A 219 -13.59 24.64 -3.49
C ALA A 219 -13.50 23.13 -3.21
N LEU A 220 -14.45 22.56 -2.46
CA LEU A 220 -14.41 21.19 -1.96
C LEU A 220 -14.18 20.12 -3.04
N PRO A 221 -14.82 20.17 -4.23
CA PRO A 221 -14.57 19.20 -5.30
C PRO A 221 -13.12 19.20 -5.78
N GLY A 222 -12.50 20.39 -5.86
CA GLY A 222 -11.08 20.54 -6.21
C GLY A 222 -10.14 20.04 -5.12
N ILE A 223 -10.46 20.34 -3.85
CA ILE A 223 -9.73 19.87 -2.67
C ILE A 223 -9.74 18.33 -2.62
N LEU A 224 -10.90 17.72 -2.78
CA LEU A 224 -11.01 16.25 -2.81
C LEU A 224 -10.23 15.64 -3.97
N THR A 225 -10.21 16.30 -5.14
CA THR A 225 -9.38 15.84 -6.27
C THR A 225 -7.90 15.87 -5.93
N GLY A 226 -7.42 16.94 -5.31
CA GLY A 226 -6.02 17.03 -4.86
C GLY A 226 -5.66 15.97 -3.81
N ALA A 227 -6.57 15.73 -2.87
CA ALA A 227 -6.41 14.68 -1.87
C ALA A 227 -6.32 13.28 -2.53
N ILE A 228 -7.16 12.98 -3.52
CA ILE A 228 -7.12 11.72 -4.29
C ILE A 228 -5.75 11.53 -4.95
N ILE A 229 -5.23 12.57 -5.60
CA ILE A 229 -3.91 12.51 -6.26
C ILE A 229 -2.82 12.25 -5.24
N GLY A 230 -2.83 12.94 -4.10
CA GLY A 230 -1.84 12.76 -3.05
C GLY A 230 -1.85 11.36 -2.43
N VAL A 231 -3.03 10.82 -2.15
CA VAL A 231 -3.20 9.44 -1.61
C VAL A 231 -2.78 8.39 -2.63
N ALA A 232 -3.13 8.57 -3.91
CA ALA A 232 -2.73 7.65 -4.97
C ALA A 232 -1.20 7.63 -5.16
N GLN A 233 -0.55 8.80 -5.09
CA GLN A 233 0.90 8.92 -5.11
C GLN A 233 1.53 8.19 -3.92
N ALA A 234 1.05 8.43 -2.70
CA ALA A 234 1.56 7.79 -1.49
C ALA A 234 1.45 6.26 -1.53
N LEU A 235 0.37 5.71 -2.09
CA LEU A 235 0.16 4.26 -2.19
C LEU A 235 1.20 3.57 -3.09
N GLY A 236 1.69 4.26 -4.12
CA GLY A 236 2.69 3.74 -5.06
C GLY A 236 4.14 3.89 -4.61
N GLU A 237 4.41 4.59 -3.52
CA GLU A 237 5.78 4.86 -3.08
C GLU A 237 6.45 3.65 -2.44
N THR A 238 7.69 3.39 -2.88
CA THR A 238 8.49 2.26 -2.40
C THR A 238 9.76 2.71 -1.69
N ALA A 239 10.49 3.66 -2.27
CA ALA A 239 11.82 4.05 -1.82
C ALA A 239 11.89 4.52 -0.35
N PRO A 240 11.03 5.41 0.14
CA PRO A 240 11.05 5.82 1.54
C PRO A 240 10.72 4.68 2.50
N LEU A 241 9.86 3.73 2.08
CA LEU A 241 9.46 2.59 2.91
C LEU A 241 10.59 1.57 3.09
N LEU A 242 11.44 1.40 2.07
CA LEU A 242 12.63 0.55 2.18
C LEU A 242 13.59 1.08 3.27
N LEU A 243 13.78 2.40 3.36
CA LEU A 243 14.69 3.02 4.31
C LEU A 243 14.24 2.94 5.77
N ILE A 244 12.94 2.86 6.02
CA ILE A 244 12.41 2.66 7.38
C ILE A 244 12.27 1.18 7.75
N GLY A 245 12.88 0.29 6.95
CA GLY A 245 13.01 -1.13 7.26
C GLY A 245 11.84 -2.02 6.82
N MET A 246 10.86 -1.51 6.05
CA MET A 246 9.73 -2.34 5.56
C MET A 246 10.14 -3.42 4.54
N SER A 247 11.42 -3.47 4.19
CA SER A 247 12.05 -4.60 3.46
C SER A 247 12.32 -5.82 4.33
N ALA A 248 12.17 -5.71 5.65
CA ALA A 248 12.34 -6.83 6.55
C ALA A 248 11.25 -7.89 6.30
N PHE A 249 11.66 -9.15 6.42
CA PHE A 249 10.72 -10.26 6.34
C PHE A 249 9.79 -10.26 7.56
N VAL A 250 8.49 -10.29 7.34
CA VAL A 250 7.48 -10.35 8.39
C VAL A 250 6.59 -11.57 8.19
N ALA A 251 6.71 -12.53 9.11
CA ALA A 251 6.00 -13.81 9.07
C ALA A 251 4.57 -13.75 9.65
N SER A 252 4.07 -12.58 10.03
CA SER A 252 2.74 -12.41 10.63
C SER A 252 1.95 -11.31 9.92
N VAL A 253 0.63 -11.40 10.00
CA VAL A 253 -0.25 -10.32 9.55
C VAL A 253 -0.36 -9.29 10.68
N PRO A 254 -0.11 -8.00 10.45
CA PRO A 254 -0.18 -6.98 11.49
C PRO A 254 -1.63 -6.82 11.98
N ALA A 255 -1.83 -6.83 13.29
CA ALA A 255 -3.12 -6.57 13.94
C ALA A 255 -3.30 -5.08 14.25
N THR A 256 -2.20 -4.35 14.46
CA THR A 256 -2.18 -2.93 14.80
C THR A 256 -1.22 -2.15 13.91
N PRO A 257 -1.36 -0.82 13.80
CA PRO A 257 -0.41 0.02 13.06
C PRO A 257 1.02 0.04 13.64
N PHE A 258 1.21 -0.47 14.86
CA PHE A 258 2.50 -0.54 15.55
C PHE A 258 3.25 -1.86 15.29
N ASP A 259 2.57 -2.87 14.77
CA ASP A 259 3.17 -4.16 14.48
C ASP A 259 4.06 -4.06 13.23
N GLN A 260 5.09 -4.90 13.18
CA GLN A 260 5.94 -4.98 11.99
C GLN A 260 5.14 -5.47 10.80
N SER A 261 5.36 -4.83 9.64
CA SER A 261 4.68 -5.15 8.41
C SER A 261 5.54 -4.80 7.20
N SER A 262 5.17 -5.35 6.05
CA SER A 262 5.57 -4.87 4.73
C SER A 262 4.47 -4.01 4.12
N ALA A 263 4.72 -3.47 2.94
CA ALA A 263 3.76 -2.74 2.11
C ALA A 263 3.64 -3.40 0.74
N LEU A 264 2.50 -3.27 0.07
CA LEU A 264 2.30 -3.87 -1.26
C LEU A 264 3.38 -3.45 -2.28
N PRO A 265 3.75 -2.16 -2.45
CA PRO A 265 4.80 -1.79 -3.38
C PRO A 265 6.18 -2.33 -2.98
N VAL A 266 6.46 -2.42 -1.68
CA VAL A 266 7.69 -3.02 -1.17
C VAL A 266 7.70 -4.53 -1.41
N GLN A 267 6.59 -5.22 -1.18
CA GLN A 267 6.47 -6.66 -1.42
C GLN A 267 6.66 -7.01 -2.90
N ILE A 268 6.09 -6.21 -3.81
CA ILE A 268 6.31 -6.34 -5.26
C ILE A 268 7.80 -6.22 -5.58
N PHE A 269 8.47 -5.20 -5.03
CA PHE A 269 9.90 -4.97 -5.22
C PHE A 269 10.74 -6.16 -4.72
N LEU A 270 10.45 -6.68 -3.53
CA LEU A 270 11.14 -7.81 -2.92
C LEU A 270 10.97 -9.11 -3.72
N TRP A 271 9.75 -9.39 -4.18
CA TRP A 271 9.47 -10.58 -4.97
C TRP A 271 10.08 -10.50 -6.38
N GLN A 272 10.07 -9.32 -7.00
CA GLN A 272 10.70 -9.09 -8.30
C GLN A 272 12.23 -9.26 -8.24
N GLY A 273 12.86 -8.87 -7.14
CA GLY A 273 14.29 -8.99 -6.90
C GLY A 273 14.73 -10.31 -6.27
N ASN A 274 13.83 -11.29 -6.12
CA ASN A 274 14.16 -12.58 -5.50
C ASN A 274 14.99 -13.46 -6.44
N GLU A 275 15.96 -14.19 -5.89
CA GLU A 275 16.80 -15.14 -6.63
C GLU A 275 15.99 -16.26 -7.30
N LEU A 276 14.88 -16.67 -6.66
CA LEU A 276 13.93 -17.65 -7.17
C LEU A 276 12.86 -16.99 -8.06
N ARG A 277 13.27 -16.19 -9.01
CA ARG A 277 12.40 -15.37 -9.86
C ARG A 277 11.25 -16.16 -10.48
N ASN A 278 11.52 -17.36 -10.98
CA ASN A 278 10.54 -18.22 -11.64
C ASN A 278 9.34 -18.56 -10.74
N PHE A 279 9.54 -18.60 -9.40
CA PHE A 279 8.46 -18.84 -8.44
C PHE A 279 7.65 -17.60 -8.13
N PHE A 280 8.30 -16.43 -8.13
CA PHE A 280 7.68 -15.21 -7.69
C PHE A 280 7.07 -14.42 -8.83
N GLU A 281 7.30 -14.76 -10.11
CA GLU A 281 6.77 -14.01 -11.26
C GLU A 281 5.24 -13.93 -11.25
N GLY A 282 4.55 -15.05 -11.14
CA GLY A 282 3.09 -15.08 -11.05
C GLY A 282 2.55 -14.38 -9.78
N ARG A 283 3.27 -14.47 -8.66
CA ARG A 283 2.90 -13.80 -7.40
C ARG A 283 3.14 -12.31 -7.45
N THR A 284 4.23 -11.87 -8.06
CA THR A 284 4.50 -10.46 -8.32
C THR A 284 3.39 -9.85 -9.17
N ALA A 285 2.98 -10.56 -10.24
CA ALA A 285 1.85 -10.14 -11.06
C ALA A 285 0.54 -10.06 -10.27
N ALA A 286 0.26 -11.05 -9.41
CA ALA A 286 -0.90 -11.02 -8.52
C ALA A 286 -0.84 -9.86 -7.51
N ALA A 287 0.35 -9.58 -6.94
CA ALA A 287 0.56 -8.45 -6.03
C ALA A 287 0.31 -7.11 -6.71
N ILE A 288 0.74 -6.96 -7.98
CA ILE A 288 0.45 -5.76 -8.79
C ILE A 288 -1.05 -5.62 -9.00
N ILE A 289 -1.77 -6.69 -9.32
CA ILE A 289 -3.23 -6.68 -9.48
C ILE A 289 -3.91 -6.25 -8.17
N VAL A 290 -3.47 -6.77 -7.02
CA VAL A 290 -4.00 -6.40 -5.70
C VAL A 290 -3.73 -4.93 -5.39
N LEU A 291 -2.53 -4.42 -5.68
CA LEU A 291 -2.19 -3.01 -5.51
C LEU A 291 -3.08 -2.11 -6.38
N LEU A 292 -3.25 -2.46 -7.67
CA LEU A 292 -4.13 -1.73 -8.58
C LEU A 292 -5.59 -1.76 -8.12
N ALA A 293 -6.08 -2.92 -7.67
CA ALA A 293 -7.43 -3.06 -7.12
C ALA A 293 -7.63 -2.18 -5.88
N MET A 294 -6.65 -2.14 -4.97
CA MET A 294 -6.66 -1.27 -3.79
C MET A 294 -6.68 0.22 -4.20
N MET A 295 -5.85 0.61 -5.17
CA MET A 295 -5.80 1.98 -5.69
C MET A 295 -7.13 2.38 -6.33
N ILE A 296 -7.71 1.51 -7.18
CA ILE A 296 -9.03 1.74 -7.81
C ILE A 296 -10.11 1.83 -6.73
N GLY A 297 -10.09 0.97 -5.72
CA GLY A 297 -11.04 0.98 -4.62
C GLY A 297 -11.00 2.30 -3.83
N LEU A 298 -9.82 2.72 -3.40
CA LEU A 298 -9.63 3.99 -2.68
C LEU A 298 -10.05 5.19 -3.53
N ASN A 299 -9.65 5.24 -4.80
CA ASN A 299 -10.03 6.30 -5.71
C ASN A 299 -11.55 6.32 -5.98
N SER A 300 -12.19 5.16 -6.09
CA SER A 300 -13.64 5.05 -6.29
C SER A 300 -14.42 5.60 -5.10
N ILE A 301 -13.99 5.28 -3.88
CA ILE A 301 -14.57 5.84 -2.64
C ILE A 301 -14.41 7.36 -2.63
N ALA A 302 -13.23 7.87 -2.94
CA ALA A 302 -12.94 9.28 -2.93
C ALA A 302 -13.72 10.04 -4.03
N ILE A 303 -13.88 9.47 -5.25
CA ILE A 303 -14.70 10.02 -6.32
C ILE A 303 -16.19 10.03 -5.93
N TRP A 304 -16.65 8.98 -5.26
CA TRP A 304 -18.02 8.90 -4.75
C TRP A 304 -18.28 10.00 -3.72
N LEU A 305 -17.35 10.19 -2.76
CA LEU A 305 -17.41 11.28 -1.79
C LEU A 305 -17.43 12.64 -2.48
N ARG A 306 -16.53 12.85 -3.45
CA ARG A 306 -16.49 14.08 -4.25
C ARG A 306 -17.84 14.37 -4.90
N LYS A 307 -18.45 13.40 -5.60
CA LYS A 307 -19.76 13.57 -6.24
C LYS A 307 -20.87 13.88 -5.25
N LYS A 308 -20.82 13.33 -4.04
CA LYS A 308 -21.81 13.56 -2.99
C LYS A 308 -21.76 15.01 -2.46
N PHE A 309 -20.55 15.59 -2.40
CA PHE A 309 -20.32 16.94 -1.89
C PHE A 309 -20.22 18.00 -3.00
N GLU A 310 -20.32 17.62 -4.26
CA GLU A 310 -20.32 18.55 -5.39
C GLU A 310 -21.65 19.32 -5.44
N VAL A 311 -21.57 20.61 -5.16
CA VAL A 311 -22.70 21.53 -5.32
C VAL A 311 -22.69 22.00 -6.78
N ARG A 312 -23.71 21.62 -7.54
CA ARG A 312 -23.94 22.13 -8.91
C ARG A 312 -24.92 23.28 -8.84
N TRP A 313 -24.53 24.38 -9.39
CA TRP A 313 -25.34 25.57 -9.54
C TRP A 313 -25.99 25.58 -10.91
#